data_da7626f5cfbb1c9b91ceedf8096563e1
#
_entry.id   da7626f5cfbb1c9b91ceedf8096563e1
#
_cell.length_a   1.000
_cell.length_b   1.000
_cell.length_c   1.000
_cell.angle_alpha   90.00
_cell.angle_beta   90.00
_cell.angle_gamma   90.00
#
_symmetry.space_group_name_H-M   'P 1'
#
loop_
_entity.id
_entity.type
_entity.pdbx_description
1 polymer ?
#
loop_
_entity_poly.entity_id
_entity_poly.type
_entity_poly.pdbx_seq_one_letter_code
_entity_poly.pdbx_strand_id
1 'polypeptide(L)'
;MATDRQIAANRRNGSLGRGPKTSAGKARSSRNALKHGLSIPVNRDKTLRRQIEVLARILAQSEAGNVFGQARAAAEAELELARARAVLEAVLARAGITAEWDGGPEQGIALIHVLPELQRLERYERRAFSKRRRALRDL
;
A
#
# COMPACT_ATOMS: atom_id res chain seq x y z
N MET A 1 -3.24 -18.12 -15.06
CA MET A 1 -2.36 -18.94 -14.17
C MET A 1 -0.94 -18.89 -14.71
N ALA A 2 0.09 -18.90 -13.84
CA ALA A 2 1.47 -18.98 -14.29
C ALA A 2 1.77 -20.42 -14.76
N THR A 3 2.48 -20.57 -15.89
CA THR A 3 2.90 -21.88 -16.41
C THR A 3 4.04 -22.45 -15.56
N ASP A 4 4.21 -23.78 -15.53
CA ASP A 4 5.31 -24.43 -14.80
C ASP A 4 6.67 -23.91 -15.20
N ARG A 5 6.84 -23.55 -16.48
CA ARG A 5 8.06 -22.93 -17.00
C ARG A 5 8.32 -21.55 -16.41
N GLN A 6 7.27 -20.74 -16.21
CA GLN A 6 7.38 -19.43 -15.54
C GLN A 6 7.69 -19.60 -14.04
N ILE A 7 7.08 -20.59 -13.39
CA ILE A 7 7.34 -20.91 -11.97
C ILE A 7 8.81 -21.34 -11.79
N ALA A 8 9.31 -22.22 -12.66
CA ALA A 8 10.70 -22.68 -12.64
C ALA A 8 11.69 -21.53 -12.90
N ALA A 9 11.40 -20.66 -13.87
CA ALA A 9 12.22 -19.48 -14.16
C ALA A 9 12.24 -18.50 -12.98
N ASN A 10 11.09 -18.24 -12.33
CA ASN A 10 11.00 -17.37 -11.18
C ASN A 10 11.74 -17.92 -9.95
N ARG A 11 11.70 -19.24 -9.73
CA ARG A 11 12.51 -19.90 -8.67
C ARG A 11 14.00 -19.76 -8.96
N ARG A 12 14.42 -19.99 -10.20
CA ARG A 12 15.84 -19.81 -10.60
C ARG A 12 16.30 -18.37 -10.40
N ASN A 13 15.52 -17.39 -10.88
CA ASN A 13 15.83 -15.97 -10.71
C ASN A 13 15.82 -15.55 -9.24
N GLY A 14 14.91 -16.08 -8.43
CA GLY A 14 14.87 -15.87 -6.99
C GLY A 14 16.10 -16.41 -6.26
N SER A 15 16.64 -17.57 -6.70
CA SER A 15 17.86 -18.16 -6.12
C SER A 15 19.14 -17.37 -6.45
N LEU A 16 19.16 -16.66 -7.57
CA LEU A 16 20.23 -15.75 -7.98
C LEU A 16 20.17 -14.39 -7.29
N GLY A 17 19.08 -14.11 -6.58
CA GLY A 17 18.86 -12.86 -5.86
C GLY A 17 19.94 -12.60 -4.81
N ARG A 18 20.58 -11.43 -4.89
CA ARG A 18 21.61 -10.95 -3.95
C ARG A 18 21.02 -10.39 -2.64
N GLY A 19 19.87 -10.91 -2.19
CA GLY A 19 19.26 -10.52 -0.93
C GLY A 19 20.15 -10.82 0.28
N PRO A 20 19.89 -10.20 1.46
CA PRO A 20 20.70 -10.40 2.65
C PRO A 20 20.66 -11.86 3.10
N LYS A 21 21.84 -12.48 3.25
CA LYS A 21 22.00 -13.88 3.65
C LYS A 21 22.10 -14.05 5.17
N THR A 22 22.60 -13.03 5.88
CA THR A 22 22.77 -13.07 7.34
C THR A 22 21.48 -12.68 8.07
N SER A 23 21.29 -13.19 9.30
CA SER A 23 20.15 -12.81 10.17
C SER A 23 20.08 -11.30 10.40
N ALA A 24 21.20 -10.65 10.70
CA ALA A 24 21.29 -9.20 10.87
C ALA A 24 20.95 -8.44 9.57
N GLY A 25 21.40 -8.94 8.42
CA GLY A 25 21.07 -8.36 7.10
C GLY A 25 19.58 -8.49 6.77
N LYS A 26 18.97 -9.64 7.07
CA LYS A 26 17.52 -9.86 6.92
C LYS A 26 16.72 -8.93 7.83
N ALA A 27 17.12 -8.76 9.10
CA ALA A 27 16.49 -7.85 10.04
C ALA A 27 16.61 -6.38 9.61
N ARG A 28 17.75 -5.97 9.03
CA ARG A 28 17.93 -4.62 8.47
C ARG A 28 17.05 -4.41 7.25
N SER A 29 17.01 -5.36 6.33
CA SER A 29 16.19 -5.31 5.12
C SER A 29 14.69 -5.27 5.45
N SER A 30 14.23 -6.03 6.44
CA SER A 30 12.84 -6.00 6.89
C SER A 30 12.46 -4.66 7.54
N ARG A 31 13.36 -4.02 8.28
CA ARG A 31 13.15 -2.67 8.82
C ARG A 31 13.05 -1.61 7.72
N ASN A 32 13.84 -1.73 6.66
CA ASN A 32 13.72 -0.83 5.51
C ASN A 32 12.36 -0.99 4.79
N ALA A 33 11.85 -2.22 4.71
CA ALA A 33 10.50 -2.48 4.18
C ALA A 33 9.38 -1.94 5.08
N LEU A 34 9.65 -1.75 6.38
CA LEU A 34 8.71 -1.22 7.37
C LEU A 34 8.73 0.31 7.50
N LYS A 35 9.55 1.03 6.73
CA LYS A 35 9.75 2.49 6.85
C LYS A 35 8.43 3.26 6.95
N HIS A 36 7.42 2.85 6.18
CA HIS A 36 6.08 3.46 6.18
C HIS A 36 4.99 2.50 6.69
N GLY A 37 5.35 1.29 7.08
CA GLY A 37 4.41 0.27 7.53
C GLY A 37 3.41 -0.24 6.47
N LEU A 38 3.45 0.29 5.24
CA LEU A 38 2.48 -0.04 4.16
C LEU A 38 2.59 -1.49 3.65
N SER A 39 3.68 -2.17 3.92
CA SER A 39 3.85 -3.61 3.62
C SER A 39 3.08 -4.51 4.60
N ILE A 40 2.64 -3.98 5.75
CA ILE A 40 1.87 -4.72 6.72
C ILE A 40 0.39 -4.65 6.29
N PRO A 41 -0.27 -5.81 6.08
CA PRO A 41 -1.69 -5.82 5.75
C PRO A 41 -2.55 -5.12 6.81
N VAL A 42 -3.53 -4.33 6.38
CA VAL A 42 -4.42 -3.55 7.29
C VAL A 42 -5.16 -4.44 8.29
N ASN A 43 -5.47 -5.67 7.93
CA ASN A 43 -6.16 -6.63 8.80
C ASN A 43 -5.30 -7.17 9.95
N ARG A 44 -3.99 -6.90 9.99
CA ARG A 44 -3.13 -7.22 11.14
C ARG A 44 -3.25 -6.21 12.29
N ASP A 45 -3.65 -4.99 12.00
CA ASP A 45 -3.94 -3.99 13.01
C ASP A 45 -5.34 -4.21 13.60
N LYS A 46 -5.44 -4.32 14.93
CA LYS A 46 -6.71 -4.57 15.62
C LYS A 46 -7.74 -3.44 15.42
N THR A 47 -7.26 -2.20 15.38
CA THR A 47 -8.11 -1.01 15.19
C THR A 47 -8.64 -0.96 13.78
N LEU A 48 -7.76 -1.11 12.78
CA LEU A 48 -8.14 -1.15 11.37
C LEU A 48 -9.05 -2.34 11.07
N ARG A 49 -8.84 -3.49 11.69
CA ARG A 49 -9.73 -4.65 11.57
C ARG A 49 -11.16 -4.33 12.00
N ARG A 50 -11.34 -3.60 13.12
CA ARG A 50 -12.67 -3.16 13.54
C ARG A 50 -13.30 -2.20 12.54
N GLN A 51 -12.53 -1.26 12.00
CA GLN A 51 -13.01 -0.35 10.96
C GLN A 51 -13.40 -1.10 9.67
N ILE A 52 -12.64 -2.11 9.27
CA ILE A 52 -12.99 -2.99 8.13
C ILE A 52 -14.36 -3.64 8.36
N GLU A 53 -14.59 -4.23 9.53
CA GLU A 53 -15.86 -4.89 9.83
C GLU A 53 -17.05 -3.92 9.84
N VAL A 54 -16.88 -2.71 10.39
CA VAL A 54 -17.92 -1.67 10.39
C VAL A 54 -18.22 -1.23 8.95
N LEU A 55 -17.19 -0.89 8.17
CA LEU A 55 -17.35 -0.45 6.79
C LEU A 55 -17.94 -1.55 5.90
N ALA A 56 -17.52 -2.81 6.10
CA ALA A 56 -18.06 -3.95 5.37
C ALA A 56 -19.57 -4.15 5.63
N ARG A 57 -20.02 -3.95 6.86
CA ARG A 57 -21.45 -4.02 7.20
C ARG A 57 -22.24 -2.92 6.51
N ILE A 58 -21.71 -1.69 6.50
CA ILE A 58 -22.35 -0.55 5.82
C ILE A 58 -22.48 -0.85 4.32
N LEU A 59 -21.42 -1.31 3.68
CA LEU A 59 -21.42 -1.65 2.25
C LEU A 59 -22.36 -2.82 1.94
N ALA A 60 -22.40 -3.85 2.79
CA ALA A 60 -23.27 -5.00 2.58
C ALA A 60 -24.76 -4.70 2.81
N GLN A 61 -25.10 -3.68 3.60
CA GLN A 61 -26.48 -3.28 3.83
C GLN A 61 -27.14 -2.59 2.62
N SER A 62 -26.34 -2.02 1.72
CA SER A 62 -26.82 -1.37 0.51
C SER A 62 -27.11 -2.36 -0.62
N GLU A 63 -26.73 -3.62 -0.50
CA GLU A 63 -26.81 -4.62 -1.55
C GLU A 63 -27.73 -5.79 -1.18
N ALA A 64 -28.51 -6.25 -2.14
CA ALA A 64 -29.38 -7.43 -1.98
C ALA A 64 -28.55 -8.70 -2.18
N GLY A 65 -28.34 -9.48 -1.12
CA GLY A 65 -27.68 -10.79 -1.20
C GLY A 65 -26.54 -11.00 -0.18
N ASN A 66 -25.87 -12.14 -0.25
CA ASN A 66 -24.76 -12.46 0.64
C ASN A 66 -23.44 -11.92 0.08
N VAL A 67 -23.30 -10.59 0.05
CA VAL A 67 -22.12 -9.90 -0.50
C VAL A 67 -21.12 -9.47 0.58
N PHE A 68 -21.26 -9.96 1.82
CA PHE A 68 -20.40 -9.53 2.94
C PHE A 68 -18.91 -9.79 2.69
N GLY A 69 -18.56 -10.86 1.97
CA GLY A 69 -17.17 -11.16 1.61
C GLY A 69 -16.59 -10.12 0.65
N GLN A 70 -17.36 -9.71 -0.35
CA GLN A 70 -17.00 -8.68 -1.32
C GLN A 70 -16.93 -7.29 -0.64
N ALA A 71 -17.94 -6.96 0.17
CA ALA A 71 -17.98 -5.74 0.96
C ALA A 71 -16.77 -5.61 1.89
N ARG A 72 -16.34 -6.72 2.52
CA ARG A 72 -15.15 -6.75 3.35
C ARG A 72 -13.88 -6.53 2.53
N ALA A 73 -13.77 -7.14 1.35
CA ALA A 73 -12.63 -6.91 0.46
C ALA A 73 -12.54 -5.45 -0.02
N ALA A 74 -13.70 -4.83 -0.30
CA ALA A 74 -13.79 -3.41 -0.65
C ALA A 74 -13.39 -2.51 0.53
N ALA A 75 -13.85 -2.80 1.75
CA ALA A 75 -13.49 -2.08 2.96
C ALA A 75 -11.98 -2.18 3.28
N GLU A 76 -11.38 -3.37 3.14
CA GLU A 76 -9.93 -3.55 3.28
C GLU A 76 -9.15 -2.70 2.26
N ALA A 77 -9.58 -2.70 1.01
CA ALA A 77 -8.92 -1.95 -0.05
C ALA A 77 -9.05 -0.43 0.12
N GLU A 78 -10.18 0.04 0.62
CA GLU A 78 -10.41 1.46 0.96
C GLU A 78 -9.45 1.92 2.06
N LEU A 79 -9.32 1.15 3.14
CA LEU A 79 -8.40 1.48 4.23
C LEU A 79 -6.92 1.36 3.81
N GLU A 80 -6.57 0.42 2.93
CA GLU A 80 -5.22 0.36 2.35
C GLU A 80 -4.92 1.64 1.54
N LEU A 81 -5.88 2.12 0.76
CA LEU A 81 -5.74 3.34 -0.05
C LEU A 81 -5.63 4.59 0.83
N ALA A 82 -6.52 4.74 1.80
CA ALA A 82 -6.50 5.85 2.76
C ALA A 82 -5.17 5.92 3.51
N ARG A 83 -4.63 4.77 3.94
CA ARG A 83 -3.35 4.69 4.62
C ARG A 83 -2.18 5.05 3.70
N ALA A 84 -2.19 4.63 2.44
CA ALA A 84 -1.16 4.99 1.47
C ALA A 84 -1.13 6.51 1.23
N ARG A 85 -2.30 7.14 1.10
CA ARG A 85 -2.45 8.58 0.94
C ARG A 85 -1.99 9.36 2.17
N ALA A 86 -2.39 8.94 3.36
CA ALA A 86 -1.95 9.57 4.60
C ALA A 86 -0.42 9.55 4.78
N VAL A 87 0.25 8.47 4.37
CA VAL A 87 1.72 8.40 4.38
C VAL A 87 2.32 9.36 3.34
N LEU A 88 1.74 9.45 2.14
CA LEU A 88 2.18 10.37 1.10
C LEU A 88 2.07 11.83 1.57
N GLU A 89 0.93 12.21 2.13
CA GLU A 89 0.70 13.52 2.72
C GLU A 89 1.69 13.84 3.85
N ALA A 90 1.97 12.87 4.72
CA ALA A 90 2.95 13.04 5.79
C ALA A 90 4.39 13.22 5.26
N VAL A 91 4.75 12.58 4.14
CA VAL A 91 6.06 12.80 3.50
C VAL A 91 6.16 14.21 2.91
N LEU A 92 5.12 14.68 2.23
CA LEU A 92 5.05 16.03 1.68
C LEU A 92 5.09 17.08 2.78
N ALA A 93 4.27 16.93 3.83
CA ALA A 93 4.24 17.83 4.96
C ALA A 93 5.60 17.94 5.68
N ARG A 94 6.28 16.78 5.87
CA ARG A 94 7.63 16.75 6.46
C ARG A 94 8.66 17.49 5.62
N ALA A 95 8.48 17.53 4.30
CA ALA A 95 9.32 18.28 3.37
C ALA A 95 8.94 19.77 3.26
N GLY A 96 7.94 20.23 4.00
CA GLY A 96 7.43 21.60 3.91
C GLY A 96 6.64 21.88 2.62
N ILE A 97 6.21 20.84 1.93
CA ILE A 97 5.43 20.97 0.70
C ILE A 97 3.95 20.99 1.07
N THR A 98 3.29 22.11 0.84
CA THR A 98 1.86 22.31 1.11
C THR A 98 1.06 22.40 -0.19
N ALA A 99 -0.28 22.30 -0.07
CA ALA A 99 -1.18 22.50 -1.22
C ALA A 99 -1.12 23.94 -1.78
N GLU A 100 -0.65 24.91 -0.99
CA GLU A 100 -0.46 26.32 -1.33
C GLU A 100 0.93 26.58 -1.93
N TRP A 101 1.43 25.65 -2.74
CA TRP A 101 2.74 25.83 -3.36
C TRP A 101 2.70 26.99 -4.37
N ASP A 102 3.50 27.99 -4.07
CA ASP A 102 3.68 29.21 -4.89
C ASP A 102 4.70 29.06 -6.03
N GLY A 103 5.27 27.86 -6.21
CA GLY A 103 6.33 27.61 -7.19
C GLY A 103 7.71 28.07 -6.75
N GLY A 104 7.88 28.41 -5.47
CA GLY A 104 9.16 28.88 -4.92
C GLY A 104 10.28 27.85 -5.05
N PRO A 105 11.55 28.31 -5.24
CA PRO A 105 12.69 27.42 -5.49
C PRO A 105 12.99 26.49 -4.30
N GLU A 106 12.71 26.91 -3.07
CA GLU A 106 12.94 26.12 -1.86
C GLU A 106 12.06 24.87 -1.81
N GLN A 107 10.77 25.01 -2.11
CA GLN A 107 9.85 23.87 -2.17
C GLN A 107 10.17 22.98 -3.37
N GLY A 108 10.64 23.54 -4.48
CA GLY A 108 11.11 22.78 -5.63
C GLY A 108 12.31 21.90 -5.30
N ILE A 109 13.28 22.40 -4.57
CA ILE A 109 14.44 21.64 -4.08
C ILE A 109 13.99 20.56 -3.09
N ALA A 110 13.11 20.90 -2.14
CA ALA A 110 12.56 19.94 -1.19
C ALA A 110 11.83 18.80 -1.90
N LEU A 111 11.04 19.10 -2.94
CA LEU A 111 10.35 18.09 -3.75
C LEU A 111 11.33 17.15 -4.43
N ILE A 112 12.40 17.65 -5.03
CA ILE A 112 13.43 16.82 -5.67
C ILE A 112 14.02 15.83 -4.68
N HIS A 113 14.29 16.25 -3.44
CA HIS A 113 14.84 15.38 -2.39
C HIS A 113 13.88 14.25 -1.96
N VAL A 114 12.57 14.50 -1.92
CA VAL A 114 11.59 13.48 -1.52
C VAL A 114 11.03 12.68 -2.70
N LEU A 115 11.28 13.09 -3.93
CA LEU A 115 10.76 12.44 -5.14
C LEU A 115 11.02 10.93 -5.20
N PRO A 116 12.22 10.40 -4.86
CA PRO A 116 12.45 8.95 -4.86
C PRO A 116 11.58 8.20 -3.83
N GLU A 117 11.23 8.87 -2.72
CA GLU A 117 10.35 8.31 -1.69
C GLU A 117 8.90 8.32 -2.18
N LEU A 118 8.43 9.41 -2.78
CA LEU A 118 7.10 9.54 -3.37
C LEU A 118 6.88 8.51 -4.48
N GLN A 119 7.84 8.30 -5.37
CA GLN A 119 7.75 7.28 -6.44
C GLN A 119 7.59 5.86 -5.87
N ARG A 120 8.18 5.56 -4.71
CA ARG A 120 7.99 4.27 -4.02
C ARG A 120 6.60 4.17 -3.43
N LEU A 121 6.08 5.26 -2.84
CA LEU A 121 4.73 5.31 -2.25
C LEU A 121 3.64 5.23 -3.30
N GLU A 122 3.82 5.85 -4.46
CA GLU A 122 2.89 5.79 -5.59
C GLU A 122 2.57 4.34 -6.00
N ARG A 123 3.54 3.43 -5.91
CA ARG A 123 3.29 2.00 -6.20
C ARG A 123 2.31 1.37 -5.21
N TYR A 124 2.35 1.76 -3.94
CA TYR A 124 1.39 1.29 -2.95
C TYR A 124 0.01 1.88 -3.20
N GLU A 125 -0.07 3.17 -3.52
CA GLU A 125 -1.32 3.83 -3.85
C GLU A 125 -1.97 3.21 -5.09
N ARG A 126 -1.23 3.06 -6.19
CA ARG A 126 -1.73 2.43 -7.43
C ARG A 126 -2.23 0.99 -7.18
N ARG A 127 -1.50 0.23 -6.36
CA ARG A 127 -1.90 -1.14 -6.00
C ARG A 127 -3.19 -1.15 -5.19
N ALA A 128 -3.28 -0.30 -4.17
CA ALA A 128 -4.46 -0.17 -3.32
C ALA A 128 -5.67 0.32 -4.13
N PHE A 129 -5.49 1.32 -4.99
CA PHE A 129 -6.51 1.82 -5.89
C PHE A 129 -7.04 0.73 -6.85
N SER A 130 -6.14 -0.04 -7.46
CA SER A 130 -6.52 -1.14 -8.35
C SER A 130 -7.28 -2.25 -7.62
N LYS A 131 -6.87 -2.56 -6.37
CA LYS A 131 -7.55 -3.52 -5.49
C LYS A 131 -8.96 -3.03 -5.13
N ARG A 132 -9.10 -1.75 -4.73
CA ARG A 132 -10.37 -1.10 -4.45
C ARG A 132 -11.31 -1.14 -5.66
N ARG A 133 -10.83 -0.71 -6.83
CA ARG A 133 -11.63 -0.69 -8.06
C ARG A 133 -12.15 -2.07 -8.43
N ARG A 134 -11.34 -3.12 -8.24
CA ARG A 134 -11.76 -4.50 -8.48
C ARG A 134 -12.82 -4.93 -7.47
N ALA A 135 -12.57 -4.72 -6.18
CA ALA A 135 -13.48 -5.13 -5.12
C ALA A 135 -14.85 -4.43 -5.20
N LEU A 136 -14.90 -3.15 -5.60
CA LEU A 136 -16.15 -2.42 -5.83
C LEU A 136 -16.91 -2.88 -7.08
N ARG A 137 -16.21 -3.37 -8.09
CA ARG A 137 -16.88 -3.93 -9.29
C ARG A 137 -17.49 -5.31 -9.01
N ASP A 138 -16.91 -6.05 -8.06
CA ASP A 138 -17.35 -7.39 -7.69
C ASP A 138 -18.45 -7.35 -6.59
N LEU A 139 -18.82 -6.15 -6.09
CA LEU A 139 -19.97 -5.85 -5.24
C LEU A 139 -21.25 -5.75 -6.07
#